data_f004881f50159aae5533bacec696afe3
#
_entry.id   f004881f50159aae5533bacec696afe3
#
_cell.length_a   1.000
_cell.length_b   1.000
_cell.length_c   1.000
_cell.angle_alpha   90.00
_cell.angle_beta   90.00
_cell.angle_gamma   90.00
#
_symmetry.space_group_name_H-M   'P 1'
#
loop_
_entity.id
_entity.type
_entity.pdbx_description
1 polymer ?
#
loop_
_entity_poly.entity_id
_entity_poly.type
_entity_poly.pdbx_seq_one_letter_code
_entity_poly.pdbx_strand_id
1 'polypeptide(L)'
;MESTRERVLKLVRGHREISIAQIADTLGVTQAAVRRHLDGLRADGFVDVRLERHGVGRPSLLFFPTDRGEEGGRPYMQLMTRLFRRLDSMDETRVDGKSGREVLEGALTDVSYEVAAAHEREVAGETLAERVEKTSTALKPEGIVDGWRREGNAFFLVNGECPYIRIAESTDACCKADRQAIELLVKAEVEQLRRIADGQPVCEYLVRERTVDPAAGP
;
A
#
# COMPACT_ATOMS: atom_id res chain seq x y z
N MET A 1 9.46 -11.11 14.32
CA MET A 1 10.35 -9.93 14.17
C MET A 1 10.83 -9.87 12.73
N GLU A 2 10.61 -8.74 12.06
CA GLU A 2 11.08 -8.49 10.71
C GLU A 2 12.61 -8.47 10.67
N SER A 3 13.22 -9.23 9.77
CA SER A 3 14.69 -9.30 9.64
C SER A 3 15.25 -8.00 9.04
N THR A 4 16.52 -7.70 9.31
CA THR A 4 17.19 -6.53 8.70
C THR A 4 17.17 -6.62 7.17
N ARG A 5 17.24 -7.82 6.59
CA ARG A 5 17.15 -8.04 5.15
C ARG A 5 15.78 -7.63 4.58
N GLU A 6 14.70 -7.98 5.26
CA GLU A 6 13.33 -7.58 4.88
C GLU A 6 13.17 -6.06 4.98
N ARG A 7 13.67 -5.44 6.05
CA ARG A 7 13.64 -3.98 6.22
C ARG A 7 14.43 -3.24 5.14
N VAL A 8 15.58 -3.78 4.70
CA VAL A 8 16.35 -3.24 3.57
C VAL A 8 15.56 -3.33 2.27
N LEU A 9 14.97 -4.50 1.96
CA LEU A 9 14.15 -4.68 0.75
C LEU A 9 12.92 -3.75 0.77
N LYS A 10 12.32 -3.58 1.93
CA LYS A 10 11.21 -2.68 2.16
C LYS A 10 11.56 -1.24 1.78
N LEU A 11 12.69 -0.73 2.26
CA LEU A 11 13.15 0.61 1.92
C LEU A 11 13.47 0.77 0.41
N VAL A 12 14.07 -0.24 -0.22
CA VAL A 12 14.33 -0.20 -1.66
C VAL A 12 13.02 -0.16 -2.46
N ARG A 13 11.99 -0.89 -2.05
CA ARG A 13 10.65 -0.86 -2.66
C ARG A 13 9.94 0.47 -2.51
N GLY A 14 10.05 1.09 -1.33
CA GLY A 14 9.40 2.36 -1.02
C GLY A 14 10.03 3.57 -1.72
N HIS A 15 11.17 3.37 -2.41
CA HIS A 15 11.88 4.43 -3.11
C HIS A 15 12.13 3.98 -4.55
N ARG A 16 11.96 4.88 -5.53
CA ARG A 16 12.33 4.57 -6.92
C ARG A 16 13.81 4.19 -7.01
N GLU A 17 14.65 4.86 -6.22
CA GLU A 17 16.09 4.65 -6.12
C GLU A 17 16.59 5.12 -4.76
N ILE A 18 17.48 4.36 -4.14
CA ILE A 18 18.01 4.67 -2.82
C ILE A 18 19.48 4.27 -2.71
N SER A 19 20.27 5.10 -2.02
CA SER A 19 21.68 4.82 -1.76
C SER A 19 21.90 3.98 -0.49
N ILE A 20 23.06 3.32 -0.39
CA ILE A 20 23.45 2.59 0.83
C ILE A 20 23.46 3.50 2.06
N ALA A 21 23.90 4.75 1.90
CA ALA A 21 23.95 5.71 3.01
C ALA A 21 22.55 6.02 3.55
N GLN A 22 21.59 6.33 2.66
CA GLN A 22 20.21 6.61 3.05
C GLN A 22 19.56 5.41 3.77
N ILE A 23 19.78 4.18 3.27
CA ILE A 23 19.26 2.96 3.93
C ILE A 23 19.90 2.81 5.33
N ALA A 24 21.22 3.00 5.43
CA ALA A 24 21.97 2.85 6.69
C ALA A 24 21.48 3.85 7.74
N ASP A 25 21.31 5.11 7.35
CA ASP A 25 20.81 6.20 8.20
C ASP A 25 19.37 5.93 8.66
N THR A 26 18.49 5.52 7.74
CA THR A 26 17.08 5.21 8.06
C THR A 26 16.93 4.03 9.02
N LEU A 27 17.74 2.99 8.84
CA LEU A 27 17.66 1.77 9.67
C LEU A 27 18.48 1.82 10.95
N GLY A 28 19.39 2.81 11.10
CA GLY A 28 20.31 2.91 12.23
C GLY A 28 21.36 1.78 12.24
N VAL A 29 21.80 1.32 11.05
CA VAL A 29 22.79 0.23 10.89
C VAL A 29 23.98 0.70 10.06
N THR A 30 25.07 -0.08 10.07
CA THR A 30 26.28 0.28 9.30
C THR A 30 26.06 0.08 7.79
N GLN A 31 26.72 0.91 6.97
CA GLN A 31 26.71 0.74 5.52
C GLN A 31 27.24 -0.63 5.07
N ALA A 32 28.17 -1.21 5.81
CA ALA A 32 28.69 -2.55 5.53
C ALA A 32 27.61 -3.64 5.72
N ALA A 33 26.77 -3.52 6.76
CA ALA A 33 25.65 -4.42 6.98
C ALA A 33 24.60 -4.29 5.86
N VAL A 34 24.24 -3.04 5.49
CA VAL A 34 23.33 -2.77 4.37
C VAL A 34 23.86 -3.37 3.07
N ARG A 35 25.14 -3.15 2.75
CA ARG A 35 25.77 -3.70 1.53
C ARG A 35 25.63 -5.21 1.45
N ARG A 36 25.90 -5.93 2.54
CA ARG A 36 25.76 -7.40 2.59
C ARG A 36 24.34 -7.85 2.26
N HIS A 37 23.34 -7.16 2.79
CA HIS A 37 21.94 -7.48 2.51
C HIS A 37 21.55 -7.15 1.06
N LEU A 38 22.03 -6.02 0.52
CA LEU A 38 21.79 -5.64 -0.88
C LEU A 38 22.47 -6.60 -1.85
N ASP A 39 23.69 -7.05 -1.55
CA ASP A 39 24.39 -8.05 -2.38
C ASP A 39 23.61 -9.38 -2.42
N GLY A 40 23.09 -9.83 -1.27
CA GLY A 40 22.22 -11.00 -1.20
C GLY A 40 20.90 -10.82 -1.95
N LEU A 41 20.23 -9.67 -1.76
CA LEU A 41 18.99 -9.36 -2.46
C LEU A 41 19.18 -9.24 -3.98
N ARG A 42 20.33 -8.75 -4.42
CA ARG A 42 20.73 -8.68 -5.83
C ARG A 42 21.01 -10.07 -6.40
N ALA A 43 21.72 -10.91 -5.69
CA ALA A 43 21.96 -12.30 -6.09
C ALA A 43 20.65 -13.10 -6.24
N ASP A 44 19.68 -12.82 -5.38
CA ASP A 44 18.34 -13.42 -5.43
C ASP A 44 17.42 -12.75 -6.47
N GLY A 45 17.88 -11.68 -7.15
CA GLY A 45 17.15 -10.99 -8.20
C GLY A 45 16.02 -10.07 -7.72
N PHE A 46 16.02 -9.63 -6.45
CA PHE A 46 15.02 -8.71 -5.90
C PHE A 46 15.37 -7.23 -6.09
N VAL A 47 16.65 -6.90 -6.17
CA VAL A 47 17.14 -5.54 -6.38
C VAL A 47 18.20 -5.52 -7.46
N ASP A 48 18.33 -4.38 -8.14
CA ASP A 48 19.45 -4.10 -9.04
C ASP A 48 20.08 -2.75 -8.69
N VAL A 49 21.17 -2.41 -9.35
CA VAL A 49 21.99 -1.24 -9.05
C VAL A 49 22.40 -0.51 -10.30
N ARG A 50 22.33 0.82 -10.29
CA ARG A 50 22.94 1.67 -11.30
C ARG A 50 23.97 2.62 -10.70
N LEU A 51 24.90 3.05 -11.53
CA LEU A 51 25.89 4.08 -11.21
C LEU A 51 25.30 5.44 -11.55
N GLU A 52 25.25 6.32 -10.56
CA GLU A 52 24.93 7.73 -10.76
C GLU A 52 26.19 8.59 -10.62
N ARG A 53 26.45 9.42 -11.63
CA ARG A 53 27.61 10.34 -11.66
C ARG A 53 27.11 11.76 -11.41
N HIS A 54 27.47 12.32 -10.25
CA HIS A 54 27.24 13.71 -9.94
C HIS A 54 28.56 14.50 -10.12
N GLY A 55 28.77 15.10 -11.30
CA GLY A 55 29.91 16.00 -11.56
C GLY A 55 31.29 15.42 -11.20
N VAL A 56 32.13 16.24 -10.55
CA VAL A 56 33.47 15.85 -10.08
C VAL A 56 33.33 15.20 -8.69
N GLY A 57 33.25 13.86 -8.63
CA GLY A 57 33.15 13.11 -7.40
C GLY A 57 33.13 11.60 -7.63
N ARG A 58 33.18 10.80 -6.52
CA ARG A 58 33.04 9.36 -6.62
C ARG A 58 31.61 9.03 -7.02
N PRO A 59 31.37 8.21 -8.07
CA PRO A 59 30.04 7.78 -8.46
C PRO A 59 29.27 7.12 -7.30
N SER A 60 27.99 7.44 -7.16
CA SER A 60 27.12 6.83 -6.18
C SER A 60 26.43 5.61 -6.79
N LEU A 61 26.27 4.57 -5.98
CA LEU A 61 25.45 3.40 -6.31
C LEU A 61 24.02 3.65 -5.82
N LEU A 62 23.07 3.63 -6.74
CA LEU A 62 21.65 3.68 -6.44
C LEU A 62 21.03 2.32 -6.68
N PHE A 63 20.34 1.82 -5.67
CA PHE A 63 19.66 0.54 -5.69
C PHE A 63 18.17 0.76 -5.95
N PHE A 64 17.59 -0.09 -6.78
CA PHE A 64 16.17 -0.06 -7.14
C PHE A 64 15.62 -1.49 -7.19
N PRO A 65 14.31 -1.68 -6.97
CA PRO A 65 13.72 -3.00 -7.05
C PRO A 65 13.67 -3.47 -8.51
N THR A 66 13.93 -4.75 -8.74
CA THR A 66 13.62 -5.42 -10.01
C THR A 66 12.12 -5.70 -10.09
N ASP A 67 11.62 -6.20 -11.24
CA ASP A 67 10.23 -6.66 -11.35
C ASP A 67 9.89 -7.67 -10.25
N ARG A 68 10.77 -8.63 -9.99
CA ARG A 68 10.64 -9.58 -8.89
C ARG A 68 10.72 -8.92 -7.51
N GLY A 69 11.50 -7.87 -7.38
CA GLY A 69 11.62 -7.08 -6.16
C GLY A 69 10.40 -6.20 -5.90
N GLU A 70 9.78 -5.67 -6.94
CA GLU A 70 8.56 -4.85 -6.88
C GLU A 70 7.30 -5.68 -6.68
N GLU A 71 7.29 -6.94 -7.13
CA GLU A 71 6.21 -7.86 -6.78
C GLU A 71 6.08 -7.86 -5.27
N GLY A 72 5.09 -7.11 -4.76
CA GLY A 72 4.89 -6.74 -3.35
C GLY A 72 4.67 -7.91 -2.40
N GLY A 73 5.24 -9.08 -2.74
CA GLY A 73 5.16 -10.28 -1.93
C GLY A 73 3.71 -10.76 -1.77
N ARG A 74 3.37 -11.15 -0.54
CA ARG A 74 2.06 -11.72 -0.21
C ARG A 74 0.87 -10.79 -0.52
N PRO A 75 0.89 -9.48 -0.18
CA PRO A 75 -0.22 -8.58 -0.48
C PRO A 75 -0.52 -8.45 -1.98
N TYR A 76 0.50 -8.34 -2.82
CA TYR A 76 0.33 -8.29 -4.27
C TYR A 76 -0.33 -9.58 -4.80
N MET A 77 0.15 -10.74 -4.38
CA MET A 77 -0.42 -12.03 -4.80
C MET A 77 -1.85 -12.21 -4.31
N GLN A 78 -2.18 -11.73 -3.12
CA GLN A 78 -3.55 -11.76 -2.60
C GLN A 78 -4.48 -10.91 -3.45
N LEU A 79 -4.10 -9.67 -3.78
CA LEU A 79 -4.86 -8.79 -4.65
C LEU A 79 -5.08 -9.42 -6.02
N MET A 80 -4.01 -9.91 -6.67
CA MET A 80 -4.10 -10.55 -7.99
C MET A 80 -5.01 -11.79 -7.96
N THR A 81 -4.88 -12.65 -6.96
CA THR A 81 -5.72 -13.85 -6.83
C THR A 81 -7.20 -13.48 -6.69
N ARG A 82 -7.53 -12.47 -5.88
CA ARG A 82 -8.90 -11.99 -5.72
C ARG A 82 -9.43 -11.37 -7.02
N LEU A 83 -8.63 -10.51 -7.66
CA LEU A 83 -9.00 -9.85 -8.90
C LEU A 83 -9.30 -10.86 -10.02
N PHE A 84 -8.39 -11.81 -10.26
CA PHE A 84 -8.60 -12.83 -11.29
C PHE A 84 -9.84 -13.67 -11.00
N ARG A 85 -10.08 -14.05 -9.74
CA ARG A 85 -11.29 -14.79 -9.34
C ARG A 85 -12.56 -13.98 -9.63
N ARG A 86 -12.53 -12.66 -9.36
CA ARG A 86 -13.67 -11.79 -9.64
C ARG A 86 -13.92 -11.63 -11.13
N LEU A 87 -12.88 -11.43 -11.92
CA LEU A 87 -13.00 -11.34 -13.38
C LEU A 87 -13.52 -12.65 -13.97
N ASP A 88 -13.01 -13.80 -13.54
CA ASP A 88 -13.45 -15.13 -14.00
C ASP A 88 -14.92 -15.44 -13.66
N SER A 89 -15.41 -14.89 -12.55
CA SER A 89 -16.80 -15.08 -12.08
C SER A 89 -17.81 -14.06 -12.66
N MET A 90 -17.37 -13.11 -13.48
CA MET A 90 -18.26 -12.13 -14.09
C MET A 90 -19.08 -12.75 -15.21
N ASP A 91 -20.39 -12.55 -15.15
CA ASP A 91 -21.31 -12.88 -16.24
C ASP A 91 -21.43 -11.75 -17.28
N GLU A 92 -22.09 -12.04 -18.39
CA GLU A 92 -22.29 -11.11 -19.49
C GLU A 92 -22.96 -9.80 -19.03
N THR A 93 -23.89 -9.85 -18.08
CA THR A 93 -24.60 -8.65 -17.59
C THR A 93 -23.69 -7.67 -16.85
N ARG A 94 -22.60 -8.17 -16.30
CA ARG A 94 -21.59 -7.37 -15.58
C ARG A 94 -20.62 -6.64 -16.51
N VAL A 95 -20.49 -7.07 -17.76
CA VAL A 95 -19.51 -6.56 -18.73
C VAL A 95 -20.16 -5.90 -19.94
N ASP A 96 -21.41 -6.24 -20.27
CA ASP A 96 -22.09 -5.70 -21.43
C ASP A 96 -22.19 -4.18 -21.41
N GLY A 97 -21.81 -3.55 -22.52
CA GLY A 97 -21.82 -2.10 -22.69
C GLY A 97 -20.81 -1.31 -21.86
N LYS A 98 -19.91 -1.98 -21.09
CA LYS A 98 -18.91 -1.34 -20.25
C LYS A 98 -17.54 -1.30 -20.90
N SER A 99 -16.80 -0.22 -20.63
CA SER A 99 -15.39 -0.14 -20.95
C SER A 99 -14.55 -1.08 -20.05
N GLY A 100 -13.36 -1.47 -20.49
CA GLY A 100 -12.43 -2.26 -19.67
C GLY A 100 -12.09 -1.58 -18.32
N ARG A 101 -12.08 -0.25 -18.26
CA ARG A 101 -11.90 0.51 -17.01
C ARG A 101 -13.06 0.27 -16.05
N GLU A 102 -14.30 0.36 -16.50
CA GLU A 102 -15.48 0.14 -15.66
C GLU A 102 -15.57 -1.30 -15.16
N VAL A 103 -15.18 -2.27 -15.99
CA VAL A 103 -15.10 -3.67 -15.58
C VAL A 103 -14.02 -3.86 -14.50
N LEU A 104 -12.83 -3.28 -14.68
CA LEU A 104 -11.75 -3.34 -13.69
C LEU A 104 -12.15 -2.67 -12.37
N GLU A 105 -12.71 -1.47 -12.41
CA GLU A 105 -13.18 -0.75 -11.22
C GLU A 105 -14.28 -1.53 -10.49
N GLY A 106 -15.19 -2.15 -11.22
CA GLY A 106 -16.23 -3.03 -10.65
C GLY A 106 -15.63 -4.26 -9.95
N ALA A 107 -14.68 -4.94 -10.60
CA ALA A 107 -13.99 -6.09 -10.00
C ALA A 107 -13.23 -5.71 -8.73
N LEU A 108 -12.53 -4.59 -8.73
CA LEU A 108 -11.78 -4.10 -7.56
C LEU A 108 -12.71 -3.62 -6.45
N THR A 109 -13.87 -3.05 -6.79
CA THR A 109 -14.93 -2.76 -5.82
C THR A 109 -15.40 -4.04 -5.12
N ASP A 110 -15.67 -5.11 -5.86
CA ASP A 110 -16.02 -6.41 -5.25
C ASP A 110 -14.91 -6.95 -4.35
N VAL A 111 -13.62 -6.77 -4.74
CA VAL A 111 -12.47 -7.13 -3.91
C VAL A 111 -12.45 -6.33 -2.60
N SER A 112 -12.76 -5.02 -2.62
CA SER A 112 -12.83 -4.21 -1.41
C SER A 112 -13.88 -4.71 -0.42
N TYR A 113 -15.04 -5.15 -0.90
CA TYR A 113 -16.07 -5.79 -0.07
C TYR A 113 -15.62 -7.13 0.50
N GLU A 114 -14.91 -7.95 -0.30
CA GLU A 114 -14.35 -9.22 0.16
C GLU A 114 -13.32 -9.02 1.29
N VAL A 115 -12.42 -8.03 1.13
CA VAL A 115 -11.44 -7.66 2.16
C VAL A 115 -12.15 -7.18 3.43
N ALA A 116 -13.11 -6.27 3.30
CA ALA A 116 -13.86 -5.76 4.44
C ALA A 116 -14.61 -6.88 5.18
N ALA A 117 -15.31 -7.76 4.46
CA ALA A 117 -16.04 -8.88 5.05
C ALA A 117 -15.11 -9.87 5.78
N ALA A 118 -13.91 -10.11 5.26
CA ALA A 118 -12.92 -10.98 5.89
C ALA A 118 -12.47 -10.47 7.27
N HIS A 119 -12.43 -9.16 7.47
CA HIS A 119 -11.92 -8.51 8.68
C HIS A 119 -13.00 -7.86 9.57
N GLU A 120 -14.27 -7.86 9.16
CA GLU A 120 -15.35 -7.16 9.86
C GLU A 120 -15.44 -7.52 11.35
N ARG A 121 -15.28 -8.81 11.69
CA ARG A 121 -15.34 -9.28 13.08
C ARG A 121 -14.16 -8.83 13.91
N GLU A 122 -12.98 -8.73 13.32
CA GLU A 122 -11.75 -8.31 13.98
C GLU A 122 -11.76 -6.81 14.29
N VAL A 123 -12.42 -6.02 13.44
CA VAL A 123 -12.45 -4.55 13.51
C VAL A 123 -13.62 -4.02 14.35
N ALA A 124 -14.55 -4.87 14.79
CA ALA A 124 -15.68 -4.45 15.60
C ALA A 124 -15.24 -3.63 16.83
N GLY A 125 -15.79 -2.41 16.99
CA GLY A 125 -15.46 -1.47 18.07
C GLY A 125 -16.59 -0.46 18.29
N GLU A 126 -16.75 0.00 19.54
CA GLU A 126 -17.78 0.97 19.93
C GLU A 126 -17.42 2.38 19.45
N THR A 127 -16.15 2.74 19.55
CA THR A 127 -15.65 4.06 19.19
C THR A 127 -14.96 4.05 17.84
N LEU A 128 -14.90 5.22 17.16
CA LEU A 128 -14.13 5.36 15.92
C LEU A 128 -12.65 5.08 16.14
N ALA A 129 -12.09 5.50 17.29
CA ALA A 129 -10.69 5.25 17.63
C ALA A 129 -10.36 3.75 17.65
N GLU A 130 -11.19 2.94 18.32
CA GLU A 130 -11.01 1.49 18.36
C GLU A 130 -11.11 0.86 16.97
N ARG A 131 -12.07 1.29 16.14
CA ARG A 131 -12.20 0.77 14.78
C ARG A 131 -11.00 1.13 13.91
N VAL A 132 -10.46 2.35 14.03
CA VAL A 132 -9.26 2.79 13.29
C VAL A 132 -8.04 1.98 13.70
N GLU A 133 -7.78 1.79 14.98
CA GLU A 133 -6.66 0.99 15.48
C GLU A 133 -6.73 -0.46 15.00
N LYS A 134 -7.91 -1.08 15.13
CA LYS A 134 -8.14 -2.46 14.69
C LYS A 134 -8.04 -2.59 13.17
N THR A 135 -8.57 -1.63 12.40
CA THR A 135 -8.45 -1.58 10.94
C THR A 135 -6.99 -1.50 10.52
N SER A 136 -6.17 -0.66 11.18
CA SER A 136 -4.73 -0.59 10.91
C SER A 136 -4.03 -1.94 11.11
N THR A 137 -4.40 -2.67 12.16
CA THR A 137 -3.84 -3.99 12.45
C THR A 137 -4.30 -5.05 11.42
N ALA A 138 -5.59 -5.09 11.13
CA ALA A 138 -6.22 -6.06 10.23
C ALA A 138 -5.76 -5.90 8.77
N LEU A 139 -5.62 -4.66 8.29
CA LEU A 139 -5.23 -4.38 6.91
C LEU A 139 -3.72 -4.39 6.65
N LYS A 140 -2.89 -4.51 7.69
CA LYS A 140 -1.43 -4.60 7.53
C LYS A 140 -0.98 -5.82 6.72
N PRO A 141 -1.49 -7.04 6.95
CA PRO A 141 -1.17 -8.20 6.12
C PRO A 141 -1.67 -8.09 4.67
N GLU A 142 -2.68 -7.25 4.42
CA GLU A 142 -3.20 -6.96 3.07
C GLU A 142 -2.35 -5.93 2.32
N GLY A 143 -1.41 -5.26 3.00
CA GLY A 143 -0.55 -4.22 2.42
C GLY A 143 -1.27 -2.90 2.16
N ILE A 144 -2.45 -2.70 2.74
CA ILE A 144 -3.28 -1.49 2.54
C ILE A 144 -2.90 -0.39 3.52
N VAL A 145 -2.65 -0.76 4.79
CA VAL A 145 -2.29 0.16 5.89
C VAL A 145 -1.22 -0.50 6.73
N ASP A 146 -0.22 0.25 7.17
CA ASP A 146 0.84 -0.25 8.06
C ASP A 146 0.92 0.46 9.41
N GLY A 147 0.19 1.58 9.57
CA GLY A 147 0.13 2.35 10.79
C GLY A 147 -1.00 3.37 10.84
N TRP A 148 -1.15 3.99 12.01
CA TRP A 148 -2.10 5.07 12.20
C TRP A 148 -1.60 6.09 13.22
N ARG A 149 -2.17 7.31 13.18
CA ARG A 149 -1.96 8.35 14.17
C ARG A 149 -3.23 9.18 14.39
N ARG A 150 -3.29 9.87 15.49
CA ARG A 150 -4.39 10.80 15.83
C ARG A 150 -3.87 12.23 15.96
N GLU A 151 -4.60 13.17 15.39
CA GLU A 151 -4.36 14.61 15.54
C GLU A 151 -5.69 15.29 15.88
N GLY A 152 -5.84 15.72 17.13
CA GLY A 152 -7.11 16.24 17.64
C GLY A 152 -8.24 15.22 17.54
N ASN A 153 -9.28 15.56 16.75
CA ASN A 153 -10.43 14.68 16.49
C ASN A 153 -10.31 13.90 15.18
N ALA A 154 -9.25 14.09 14.42
CA ALA A 154 -9.00 13.38 13.17
C ALA A 154 -8.07 12.19 13.39
N PHE A 155 -8.29 11.13 12.60
CA PHE A 155 -7.43 9.97 12.55
C PHE A 155 -6.80 9.86 11.16
N PHE A 156 -5.57 9.43 11.12
CA PHE A 156 -4.83 9.23 9.87
C PHE A 156 -4.34 7.79 9.82
N LEU A 157 -4.75 7.06 8.79
CA LEU A 157 -4.19 5.77 8.45
C LEU A 157 -3.08 5.98 7.42
N VAL A 158 -1.96 5.29 7.56
CA VAL A 158 -0.79 5.48 6.71
C VAL A 158 -0.28 4.15 6.17
N ASN A 159 0.32 4.21 4.97
CA ASN A 159 1.07 3.10 4.41
C ASN A 159 2.36 3.64 3.79
N GLY A 160 3.52 3.15 4.25
CA GLY A 160 4.84 3.52 3.74
C GLY A 160 5.29 2.70 2.54
N GLU A 161 4.51 1.70 2.10
CA GLU A 161 4.81 0.84 0.95
C GLU A 161 3.58 0.60 0.09
N CYS A 162 3.74 0.75 -1.23
CA CYS A 162 2.72 0.32 -2.16
C CYS A 162 3.10 -1.05 -2.74
N PRO A 163 2.37 -2.15 -2.44
CA PRO A 163 2.72 -3.47 -2.96
C PRO A 163 2.48 -3.62 -4.47
N TYR A 164 1.82 -2.67 -5.10
CA TYR A 164 1.46 -2.66 -6.52
C TYR A 164 1.71 -1.29 -7.19
N ILE A 165 2.83 -0.63 -6.83
CA ILE A 165 3.16 0.74 -7.25
C ILE A 165 3.04 0.95 -8.77
N ARG A 166 3.55 0.03 -9.60
CA ARG A 166 3.48 0.13 -11.07
C ARG A 166 2.05 0.12 -11.61
N ILE A 167 1.16 -0.65 -10.98
CA ILE A 167 -0.26 -0.65 -11.33
C ILE A 167 -0.88 0.68 -10.89
N ALA A 168 -0.58 1.13 -9.67
CA ALA A 168 -1.11 2.36 -9.10
C ALA A 168 -0.62 3.63 -9.84
N GLU A 169 0.53 3.60 -10.50
CA GLU A 169 1.01 4.66 -11.40
C GLU A 169 0.22 4.72 -12.72
N SER A 170 -0.33 3.61 -13.18
CA SER A 170 -1.10 3.53 -14.43
C SER A 170 -2.60 3.70 -14.23
N THR A 171 -3.12 3.37 -13.07
CA THR A 171 -4.55 3.46 -12.71
C THR A 171 -4.74 3.66 -11.21
N ASP A 172 -5.72 4.49 -10.83
CA ASP A 172 -6.09 4.71 -9.43
C ASP A 172 -7.09 3.69 -8.87
N ALA A 173 -7.48 2.71 -9.69
CA ALA A 173 -8.54 1.75 -9.34
C ALA A 173 -8.21 0.92 -8.07
N CYS A 174 -6.94 0.49 -7.91
CA CYS A 174 -6.51 -0.20 -6.68
C CYS A 174 -6.58 0.72 -5.45
N CYS A 175 -6.15 1.99 -5.60
CA CYS A 175 -6.17 2.95 -4.50
C CYS A 175 -7.60 3.29 -4.06
N LYS A 176 -8.54 3.35 -5.02
CA LYS A 176 -9.97 3.52 -4.73
C LYS A 176 -10.52 2.31 -3.96
N ALA A 177 -10.15 1.09 -4.35
CA ALA A 177 -10.55 -0.13 -3.66
C ALA A 177 -10.00 -0.19 -2.24
N ASP A 178 -8.74 0.19 -2.03
CA ASP A 178 -8.12 0.28 -0.69
C ASP A 178 -8.87 1.27 0.20
N ARG A 179 -9.11 2.49 -0.31
CA ARG A 179 -9.89 3.50 0.42
C ARG A 179 -11.27 2.99 0.78
N GLN A 180 -11.94 2.31 -0.14
CA GLN A 180 -13.27 1.74 0.09
C GLN A 180 -13.25 0.63 1.15
N ALA A 181 -12.26 -0.26 1.14
CA ALA A 181 -12.10 -1.28 2.16
C ALA A 181 -11.91 -0.66 3.55
N ILE A 182 -11.09 0.39 3.66
CA ILE A 182 -10.90 1.16 4.90
C ILE A 182 -12.26 1.75 5.33
N GLU A 183 -12.97 2.44 4.45
CA GLU A 183 -14.25 3.11 4.73
C GLU A 183 -15.32 2.13 5.25
N LEU A 184 -15.40 0.95 4.64
CA LEU A 184 -16.31 -0.12 5.08
C LEU A 184 -15.98 -0.62 6.49
N LEU A 185 -14.71 -0.77 6.83
CA LEU A 185 -14.27 -1.27 8.14
C LEU A 185 -14.38 -0.22 9.24
N VAL A 186 -13.93 1.02 9.01
CA VAL A 186 -14.02 2.07 10.02
C VAL A 186 -15.44 2.59 10.20
N LYS A 187 -16.35 2.37 9.23
CA LYS A 187 -17.74 2.86 9.19
C LYS A 187 -17.81 4.39 9.37
N ALA A 188 -16.86 5.10 8.73
CA ALA A 188 -16.69 6.55 8.81
C ALA A 188 -16.31 7.10 7.43
N GLU A 189 -16.25 8.42 7.29
CA GLU A 189 -15.79 9.06 6.05
C GLU A 189 -14.28 8.93 5.92
N VAL A 190 -13.80 8.55 4.72
CA VAL A 190 -12.39 8.35 4.43
C VAL A 190 -11.99 9.14 3.17
N GLU A 191 -11.03 10.05 3.34
CA GLU A 191 -10.43 10.84 2.28
C GLU A 191 -8.97 10.44 2.08
N GLN A 192 -8.55 10.13 0.85
CA GLN A 192 -7.15 9.89 0.54
C GLN A 192 -6.43 11.22 0.29
N LEU A 193 -5.51 11.58 1.19
CA LEU A 193 -4.77 12.85 1.10
C LEU A 193 -3.50 12.76 0.27
N ARG A 194 -2.81 11.62 0.33
CA ARG A 194 -1.52 11.40 -0.33
C ARG A 194 -1.45 10.00 -0.93
N ARG A 195 -0.72 9.88 -2.04
CA ARG A 195 -0.47 8.61 -2.72
C ARG A 195 1.00 8.47 -3.08
N ILE A 196 1.58 7.30 -2.79
CA ILE A 196 2.96 6.96 -3.22
C ILE A 196 3.06 6.99 -4.75
N ALA A 197 2.02 6.55 -5.46
CA ALA A 197 1.96 6.59 -6.92
C ALA A 197 2.06 8.00 -7.52
N ASP A 198 1.74 9.05 -6.75
CA ASP A 198 1.88 10.46 -7.13
C ASP A 198 3.22 11.07 -6.66
N GLY A 199 4.19 10.22 -6.27
CA GLY A 199 5.51 10.63 -5.79
C GLY A 199 5.54 11.07 -4.32
N GLN A 200 4.47 10.82 -3.55
CA GLN A 200 4.46 11.11 -2.12
C GLN A 200 5.21 10.01 -1.33
N PRO A 201 5.79 10.32 -0.15
CA PRO A 201 6.54 9.35 0.64
C PRO A 201 5.67 8.27 1.27
N VAL A 202 4.36 8.52 1.41
CA VAL A 202 3.40 7.60 2.00
C VAL A 202 2.04 7.72 1.31
N CYS A 203 1.23 6.66 1.37
CA CYS A 203 -0.22 6.79 1.23
C CYS A 203 -0.81 7.21 2.57
N GLU A 204 -1.71 8.19 2.56
CA GLU A 204 -2.31 8.74 3.77
C GLU A 204 -3.81 8.91 3.59
N TYR A 205 -4.57 8.39 4.54
CA TYR A 205 -6.03 8.43 4.56
C TYR A 205 -6.49 9.15 5.83
N LEU A 206 -7.27 10.20 5.65
CA LEU A 206 -7.93 10.93 6.73
C LEU A 206 -9.28 10.27 7.01
N VAL A 207 -9.50 9.92 8.28
CA VAL A 207 -10.75 9.32 8.76
C VAL A 207 -11.45 10.29 9.69
N ARG A 208 -12.71 10.59 9.40
CA ARG A 208 -13.58 11.47 10.21
C ARG A 208 -14.90 10.78 10.48
N GLU A 209 -15.53 11.07 11.60
CA GLU A 209 -16.93 10.67 11.81
C GLU A 209 -17.82 11.26 10.72
N ARG A 210 -18.77 10.46 10.26
CA ARG A 210 -19.79 10.99 9.32
C ARG A 210 -20.59 12.06 10.04
N THR A 211 -20.56 13.28 9.55
CA THR A 211 -21.49 14.31 9.98
C THR A 211 -22.89 13.87 9.58
N VAL A 212 -23.69 13.46 10.57
CA VAL A 212 -25.12 13.26 10.35
C VAL A 212 -25.70 14.63 10.08
N ASP A 213 -26.11 14.91 8.85
CA ASP A 213 -26.85 16.13 8.52
C ASP A 213 -28.22 16.04 9.23
N PRO A 214 -28.49 16.87 10.23
CA PRO A 214 -29.75 16.78 10.97
C PRO A 214 -31.00 17.17 10.13
N ALA A 215 -30.80 17.50 8.85
CA ALA A 215 -31.87 17.91 7.94
C ALA A 215 -32.47 16.78 7.07
N ALA A 216 -31.89 15.55 7.11
CA ALA A 216 -32.47 14.38 6.43
C ALA A 216 -33.32 13.58 7.43
N GLY A 217 -34.47 14.13 7.84
CA GLY A 217 -35.52 13.38 8.51
C GLY A 217 -36.26 12.47 7.52
N PRO A 218 -36.94 11.42 8.03
CA PRO A 218 -37.57 10.35 7.25
C PRO A 218 -38.64 10.82 6.30
#